data_91f95698b0560218e9980eba186a7990
#
_entry.id   91f95698b0560218e9980eba186a7990
#
_cell.length_a   1.000
_cell.length_b   1.000
_cell.length_c   1.000
_cell.angle_alpha   90.00
_cell.angle_beta   90.00
_cell.angle_gamma   90.00
#
_symmetry.space_group_name_H-M   'P 1'
#
loop_
_entity.id
_entity.type
_entity.pdbx_description
1 polymer ?
#
loop_
_entity_poly.entity_id
_entity_poly.type
_entity_poly.pdbx_seq_one_letter_code
_entity_poly.pdbx_strand_id
1 'polypeptide(L)'
;IAVSRGLGDVYKRQVLHGSKTLLMQDENGQVTEPYSISAGLDYPGIGPLHAHLSDSNRGIYISVEDDEAMNAGIELSRLEGIIPAIETAHAFSVFDKIDMKNKVVVINLSGRGDKDLETYIKCGKY
;
A
#
# COMPACT_ATOMS: atom_id res chain seq x y z
N ILE A 1 10.03 -4.40 -2.86
CA ILE A 1 9.08 -3.33 -3.23
C ILE A 1 8.07 -3.22 -2.12
N ALA A 2 7.86 -2.03 -1.64
CA ALA A 2 6.78 -1.73 -0.71
C ALA A 2 5.79 -0.80 -1.40
N VAL A 3 4.52 -0.99 -1.11
CA VAL A 3 3.43 -0.23 -1.70
C VAL A 3 2.73 0.54 -0.59
N SER A 4 2.52 1.81 -0.79
CA SER A 4 1.76 2.65 0.13
C SER A 4 0.87 3.60 -0.65
N ARG A 5 -0.14 4.14 0.00
CA ARG A 5 -1.01 5.15 -0.59
C ARG A 5 -0.45 6.56 -0.38
N GLY A 6 -0.76 7.45 -1.33
CA GLY A 6 -0.59 8.89 -1.21
C GLY A 6 0.77 9.41 -1.63
N LEU A 7 0.85 10.00 -2.81
CA LEU A 7 2.02 10.73 -3.32
C LEU A 7 1.79 12.23 -3.43
N GLY A 8 0.70 12.75 -2.90
CA GLY A 8 0.49 14.19 -2.87
C GLY A 8 1.26 14.89 -1.74
N ASP A 9 1.62 14.14 -0.73
CA ASP A 9 2.14 14.71 0.53
C ASP A 9 3.63 14.47 0.68
N VAL A 10 4.29 15.46 1.24
CA VAL A 10 5.72 15.39 1.48
C VAL A 10 5.98 14.58 2.75
N TYR A 11 6.58 13.40 2.59
CA TYR A 11 7.09 12.65 3.73
C TYR A 11 8.33 13.32 4.29
N LYS A 12 8.27 13.72 5.56
CA LYS A 12 9.41 14.30 6.27
C LYS A 12 9.80 13.43 7.45
N ARG A 13 11.11 13.45 7.79
CA ARG A 13 11.60 12.78 8.98
C ARG A 13 11.09 13.48 10.22
N GLN A 14 10.38 12.74 11.06
CA GLN A 14 9.79 13.24 12.30
C GLN A 14 9.78 12.16 13.38
N VAL A 15 9.61 12.57 14.62
CA VAL A 15 9.34 11.65 15.72
C VAL A 15 7.85 11.68 16.01
N LEU A 16 7.20 10.54 15.85
CA LEU A 16 5.80 10.35 16.16
C LEU A 16 5.66 9.12 17.07
N HIS A 17 4.90 9.25 18.15
CA HIS A 17 4.67 8.18 19.13
C HIS A 17 5.98 7.50 19.59
N GLY A 18 7.04 8.30 19.80
CA GLY A 18 8.34 7.81 20.26
C GLY A 18 9.23 7.16 19.20
N SER A 19 8.79 7.08 17.94
CA SER A 19 9.55 6.50 16.83
C SER A 19 9.98 7.58 15.84
N LYS A 20 11.27 7.57 15.47
CA LYS A 20 11.77 8.37 14.36
C LYS A 20 11.43 7.67 13.05
N THR A 21 10.64 8.33 12.21
CA THR A 21 10.13 7.75 10.97
C THR A 21 9.92 8.83 9.89
N LEU A 22 9.38 8.41 8.76
CA LEU A 22 8.84 9.32 7.74
C LEU A 22 7.35 9.52 8.00
N LEU A 23 6.93 10.77 8.06
CA LEU A 23 5.58 11.19 8.40
C LEU A 23 5.01 12.07 7.29
N MET A 24 3.74 11.82 6.94
CA MET A 24 3.01 12.69 6.01
C MET A 24 2.76 14.05 6.66
N GLN A 25 3.21 15.12 6.00
CA GLN A 25 3.09 16.47 6.50
C GLN A 25 2.76 17.44 5.36
N ASP A 26 2.00 18.46 5.70
CA ASP A 26 1.79 19.60 4.82
C ASP A 26 3.03 20.52 4.77
N GLU A 27 2.93 21.62 4.03
CA GLU A 27 4.01 22.61 3.90
C GLU A 27 4.36 23.30 5.22
N ASN A 28 3.41 23.36 6.17
CA ASN A 28 3.57 23.97 7.50
C ASN A 28 4.10 22.97 8.54
N GLY A 29 4.33 21.71 8.14
CA GLY A 29 4.82 20.66 9.03
C GLY A 29 3.73 20.01 9.89
N GLN A 30 2.45 20.29 9.60
CA GLN A 30 1.34 19.63 10.28
C GLN A 30 1.12 18.24 9.70
N VAL A 31 0.72 17.29 10.55
CA VAL A 31 0.42 15.93 10.12
C VAL A 31 -0.80 15.95 9.20
N THR A 32 -0.62 15.38 8.00
CA THR A 32 -1.72 15.16 7.07
C THR A 32 -2.39 13.82 7.41
N GLU A 33 -3.70 13.83 7.56
CA GLU A 33 -4.45 12.60 7.80
C GLU A 33 -4.53 11.78 6.50
N PRO A 34 -4.01 10.55 6.49
CA PRO A 34 -4.19 9.67 5.34
C PRO A 34 -5.64 9.20 5.27
N TYR A 35 -6.07 8.83 4.09
CA TYR A 35 -7.31 8.10 3.88
C TYR A 35 -7.06 6.92 2.96
N SER A 36 -7.51 5.75 3.34
CA SER A 36 -7.53 4.56 2.50
C SER A 36 -8.78 3.73 2.76
N ILE A 37 -9.29 3.09 1.73
CA ILE A 37 -10.31 2.05 1.84
C ILE A 37 -9.83 0.87 2.70
N SER A 38 -8.52 0.72 2.82
CA SER A 38 -7.86 -0.26 3.68
C SER A 38 -7.50 0.36 5.03
N ALA A 39 -8.14 -0.09 6.09
CA ALA A 39 -7.88 0.41 7.45
C ALA A 39 -6.42 0.24 7.90
N GLY A 40 -5.72 -0.77 7.39
CA GLY A 40 -4.30 -1.00 7.68
C GLY A 40 -3.34 0.02 7.07
N LEU A 41 -3.80 0.82 6.09
CA LEU A 41 -3.02 1.85 5.42
C LEU A 41 -3.43 3.27 5.82
N ASP A 42 -4.28 3.40 6.81
CA ASP A 42 -4.87 4.66 7.26
C ASP A 42 -4.08 5.26 8.44
N TYR A 43 -2.76 5.37 8.28
CA TYR A 43 -1.85 5.91 9.29
C TYR A 43 -0.79 6.81 8.63
N PRO A 44 -0.52 8.01 9.18
CA PRO A 44 0.31 9.02 8.53
C PRO A 44 1.81 8.72 8.56
N GLY A 45 2.26 7.78 9.38
CA GLY A 45 3.67 7.43 9.53
C GLY A 45 3.98 6.02 9.05
N ILE A 46 5.18 5.80 8.54
CA ILE A 46 5.66 4.46 8.19
C ILE A 46 6.52 3.87 9.30
N GLY A 47 6.64 2.54 9.35
CA GLY A 47 7.48 1.88 10.35
C GLY A 47 8.96 2.29 10.20
N PRO A 48 9.72 2.41 11.31
CA PRO A 48 11.13 2.83 11.27
C PRO A 48 12.01 1.95 10.39
N LEU A 49 11.71 0.66 10.28
CA LEU A 49 12.42 -0.26 9.39
C LEU A 49 12.25 0.13 7.92
N HIS A 50 11.02 0.41 7.49
CA HIS A 50 10.74 0.85 6.12
C HIS A 50 11.33 2.22 5.83
N ALA A 51 11.30 3.15 6.79
CA ALA A 51 11.97 4.43 6.67
C ALA A 51 13.50 4.25 6.46
N HIS A 52 14.12 3.34 7.21
CA HIS A 52 15.55 3.03 7.04
C HIS A 52 15.86 2.38 5.69
N LEU A 53 15.03 1.43 5.22
CA LEU A 53 15.21 0.79 3.92
C LEU A 53 15.06 1.79 2.76
N SER A 54 14.15 2.74 2.89
CA SER A 54 13.99 3.83 1.93
C SER A 54 15.21 4.76 1.93
N ASP A 55 15.62 5.23 3.10
CA ASP A 55 16.78 6.12 3.25
C ASP A 55 18.09 5.52 2.76
N SER A 56 18.26 4.21 2.91
CA SER A 56 19.45 3.47 2.46
C SER A 56 19.36 2.97 1.01
N ASN A 57 18.30 3.34 0.27
CA ASN A 57 18.03 2.87 -1.10
C ASN A 57 18.01 1.33 -1.25
N ARG A 58 17.64 0.62 -0.19
CA ARG A 58 17.50 -0.84 -0.18
C ARG A 58 16.09 -1.31 -0.50
N GLY A 59 15.13 -0.40 -0.57
CA GLY A 59 13.74 -0.66 -0.94
C GLY A 59 13.25 0.34 -1.97
N ILE A 60 12.43 -0.12 -2.89
CA ILE A 60 11.68 0.71 -3.84
C ILE A 60 10.26 0.82 -3.29
N TYR A 61 9.79 2.05 -3.11
CA TYR A 61 8.46 2.34 -2.61
C TYR A 61 7.65 3.01 -3.71
N ILE A 62 6.46 2.49 -3.95
CA ILE A 62 5.54 3.01 -4.95
C ILE A 62 4.18 3.23 -4.32
N SER A 63 3.43 4.19 -4.82
CA SER A 63 2.06 4.43 -4.41
C SER A 63 1.08 3.67 -5.29
N VAL A 64 -0.02 3.30 -4.68
CA VAL A 64 -1.16 2.65 -5.33
C VAL A 64 -2.43 3.30 -4.81
N GLU A 65 -3.32 3.67 -5.72
CA GLU A 65 -4.63 4.20 -5.38
C GLU A 65 -5.61 3.08 -5.02
N ASP A 66 -6.68 3.43 -4.30
CA ASP A 66 -7.68 2.46 -3.86
C ASP A 66 -8.32 1.68 -5.03
N ASP A 67 -8.64 2.37 -6.12
CA ASP A 67 -9.23 1.74 -7.32
C ASP A 67 -8.26 0.76 -7.99
N GLU A 68 -6.97 1.09 -8.05
CA GLU A 68 -5.93 0.19 -8.58
C GLU A 68 -5.83 -1.07 -7.72
N ALA A 69 -5.79 -0.91 -6.41
CA ALA A 69 -5.73 -2.03 -5.47
C ALA A 69 -6.99 -2.93 -5.57
N MET A 70 -8.18 -2.33 -5.65
CA MET A 70 -9.42 -3.09 -5.78
C MET A 70 -9.47 -3.89 -7.09
N ASN A 71 -9.07 -3.28 -8.20
CA ASN A 71 -9.00 -3.96 -9.49
C ASN A 71 -8.02 -5.15 -9.44
N ALA A 72 -6.83 -4.95 -8.90
CA ALA A 72 -5.82 -6.01 -8.75
C ALA A 72 -6.32 -7.15 -7.84
N GLY A 73 -7.01 -6.85 -6.75
CA GLY A 73 -7.58 -7.85 -5.86
C GLY A 73 -8.69 -8.67 -6.53
N ILE A 74 -9.55 -8.02 -7.31
CA ILE A 74 -10.60 -8.69 -8.09
C ILE A 74 -9.98 -9.59 -9.17
N GLU A 75 -8.96 -9.09 -9.86
CA GLU A 75 -8.27 -9.87 -10.89
C GLU A 75 -7.58 -11.10 -10.30
N LEU A 76 -6.85 -10.96 -9.19
CA LEU A 76 -6.27 -12.10 -8.48
C LEU A 76 -7.34 -13.13 -8.11
N SER A 77 -8.50 -12.67 -7.63
CA SER A 77 -9.59 -13.56 -7.25
C SER A 77 -10.14 -14.35 -8.44
N ARG A 78 -10.19 -13.73 -9.61
CA ARG A 78 -10.65 -14.39 -10.85
C ARG A 78 -9.64 -15.37 -11.41
N LEU A 79 -8.35 -15.04 -11.35
CA LEU A 79 -7.28 -15.83 -11.95
C LEU A 79 -6.86 -17.00 -11.05
N GLU A 80 -6.77 -16.77 -9.76
CA GLU A 80 -6.18 -17.73 -8.81
C GLU A 80 -7.19 -18.26 -7.77
N GLY A 81 -8.40 -17.72 -7.72
CA GLY A 81 -9.40 -18.10 -6.72
C GLY A 81 -9.05 -17.63 -5.30
N ILE A 82 -8.17 -16.65 -5.17
CA ILE A 82 -7.71 -16.12 -3.89
C ILE A 82 -8.26 -14.72 -3.69
N ILE A 83 -9.00 -14.48 -2.62
CA ILE A 83 -9.44 -13.15 -2.22
C ILE A 83 -8.41 -12.58 -1.25
N PRO A 84 -7.57 -11.62 -1.66
CA PRO A 84 -6.57 -11.02 -0.78
C PRO A 84 -7.22 -10.04 0.20
N ALA A 85 -6.57 -9.78 1.32
CA ALA A 85 -6.87 -8.58 2.10
C ALA A 85 -6.61 -7.34 1.23
N ILE A 86 -7.36 -6.25 1.42
CA ILE A 86 -7.21 -5.03 0.60
C ILE A 86 -5.79 -4.46 0.75
N GLU A 87 -5.20 -4.54 1.94
CA GLU A 87 -3.79 -4.19 2.16
C GLU A 87 -2.85 -4.93 1.19
N THR A 88 -3.09 -6.23 1.00
CA THR A 88 -2.28 -7.07 0.11
C THR A 88 -2.60 -6.83 -1.35
N ALA A 89 -3.84 -6.48 -1.67
CA ALA A 89 -4.25 -6.14 -3.04
C ALA A 89 -3.41 -4.99 -3.62
N HIS A 90 -2.99 -4.02 -2.79
CA HIS A 90 -2.05 -2.97 -3.19
C HIS A 90 -0.75 -3.55 -3.75
N ALA A 91 -0.22 -4.64 -3.16
CA ALA A 91 1.02 -5.25 -3.65
C ALA A 91 0.86 -5.87 -5.05
N PHE A 92 -0.33 -6.35 -5.40
CA PHE A 92 -0.60 -6.93 -6.72
C PHE A 92 -0.71 -5.87 -7.83
N SER A 93 -1.05 -4.63 -7.50
CA SER A 93 -1.05 -3.52 -8.46
C SER A 93 0.34 -3.18 -9.01
N VAL A 94 1.41 -3.76 -8.43
CA VAL A 94 2.77 -3.59 -8.93
C VAL A 94 2.94 -4.11 -10.36
N PHE A 95 2.15 -5.10 -10.78
CA PHE A 95 2.24 -5.68 -12.12
C PHE A 95 1.89 -4.67 -13.22
N ASP A 96 1.05 -3.69 -12.93
CA ASP A 96 0.69 -2.62 -13.86
C ASP A 96 1.70 -1.47 -13.87
N LYS A 97 2.58 -1.40 -12.86
CA LYS A 97 3.49 -0.27 -12.65
C LYS A 97 4.95 -0.58 -12.97
N ILE A 98 5.34 -1.84 -12.94
CA ILE A 98 6.74 -2.25 -13.11
C ILE A 98 6.81 -3.39 -14.13
N ASP A 99 7.73 -3.27 -15.09
CA ASP A 99 8.00 -4.38 -16.03
C ASP A 99 8.61 -5.58 -15.29
N MET A 100 7.83 -6.66 -15.25
CA MET A 100 8.20 -7.93 -14.62
C MET A 100 8.68 -8.98 -15.62
N LYS A 101 8.82 -8.63 -16.89
CA LYS A 101 9.22 -9.57 -17.95
C LYS A 101 10.59 -10.20 -17.63
N ASN A 102 10.66 -11.52 -17.76
CA ASN A 102 11.85 -12.31 -17.47
C ASN A 102 12.37 -12.22 -16.02
N LYS A 103 11.50 -11.85 -15.06
CA LYS A 103 11.83 -11.82 -13.65
C LYS A 103 11.09 -12.93 -12.89
N VAL A 104 11.72 -13.43 -11.84
CA VAL A 104 11.04 -14.22 -10.81
C VAL A 104 10.56 -13.25 -9.76
N VAL A 105 9.24 -13.18 -9.57
CA VAL A 105 8.60 -12.26 -8.63
C VAL A 105 8.00 -13.06 -7.49
N VAL A 106 8.31 -12.65 -6.26
CA VAL A 106 7.72 -13.22 -5.05
C VAL A 106 6.88 -12.14 -4.38
N ILE A 107 5.59 -12.38 -4.23
CA ILE A 107 4.68 -11.50 -3.49
C ILE A 107 4.29 -12.18 -2.19
N ASN A 108 4.48 -11.46 -1.08
CA ASN A 108 3.99 -11.90 0.21
C ASN A 108 2.50 -11.62 0.32
N LEU A 109 1.69 -12.65 0.13
CA LEU A 109 0.25 -12.58 0.33
C LEU A 109 -0.06 -12.71 1.81
N SER A 110 -0.03 -11.60 2.53
CA SER A 110 -0.34 -11.50 3.95
C SER A 110 -1.82 -11.21 4.16
N GLY A 111 -2.40 -11.82 5.18
CA GLY A 111 -3.81 -11.66 5.48
C GLY A 111 -4.75 -12.36 4.50
N ARG A 112 -6.03 -12.26 4.78
CA ARG A 112 -7.11 -12.90 4.02
C ARG A 112 -8.21 -11.87 3.75
N GLY A 113 -8.91 -11.99 2.62
CA GLY A 113 -9.88 -11.01 2.16
C GLY A 113 -11.32 -11.23 2.62
N ASP A 114 -11.60 -12.29 3.37
CA ASP A 114 -12.95 -12.56 3.88
C ASP A 114 -13.48 -11.45 4.80
N LYS A 115 -12.59 -10.75 5.51
CA LYS A 115 -12.93 -9.55 6.29
C LYS A 115 -13.36 -8.37 5.44
N ASP A 116 -12.98 -8.34 4.16
CA ASP A 116 -13.12 -7.21 3.23
C ASP A 116 -14.20 -7.46 2.15
N LEU A 117 -14.93 -8.58 2.24
CA LEU A 117 -15.91 -8.99 1.20
C LEU A 117 -16.94 -7.93 0.91
N GLU A 118 -17.48 -7.23 1.92
CA GLU A 118 -18.43 -6.15 1.68
C GLU A 118 -17.86 -5.04 0.81
N THR A 119 -16.60 -4.70 1.03
CA THR A 119 -15.90 -3.67 0.26
C THR A 119 -15.67 -4.14 -1.18
N TYR A 120 -15.24 -5.39 -1.38
CA TYR A 120 -15.11 -5.98 -2.71
C TYR A 120 -16.43 -6.01 -3.47
N ILE A 121 -17.54 -6.37 -2.81
CA ILE A 121 -18.87 -6.40 -3.42
C ILE A 121 -19.33 -4.98 -3.80
N LYS A 122 -19.11 -3.99 -2.95
CA LYS A 122 -19.50 -2.60 -3.23
C LYS A 122 -18.69 -1.96 -4.36
N CYS A 123 -17.41 -2.27 -4.46
CA CYS A 123 -16.52 -1.73 -5.47
C CYS A 123 -16.50 -2.56 -6.77
N GLY A 124 -16.84 -3.84 -6.69
CA GLY A 124 -16.90 -4.73 -7.85
C GLY A 124 -18.00 -4.30 -8.82
N LYS A 125 -17.61 -3.85 -10.00
CA LYS A 125 -18.54 -3.75 -11.14
C LYS A 125 -18.69 -5.16 -11.71
N TYR A 126 -19.79 -5.81 -11.44
CA TYR A 126 -20.18 -7.08 -12.06
C TYR A 126 -20.80 -6.84 -13.43
#